data_74efca8676433c049afec10e4666d34d
#
_entry.id   74efca8676433c049afec10e4666d34d
#
_cell.length_a   1.000
_cell.length_b   1.000
_cell.length_c   1.000
_cell.angle_alpha   90.00
_cell.angle_beta   90.00
_cell.angle_gamma   90.00
#
_symmetry.space_group_name_H-M   'P 1'
#
loop_
_entity.id
_entity.type
_entity.pdbx_description
1 polymer ?
#
loop_
_entity_poly.entity_id
_entity_poly.type
_entity_poly.pdbx_seq_one_letter_code
_entity_poly.pdbx_strand_id
1 'polypeptide(L)' 'ERTSLSTLHRLFAFMTYLNDVEDGGSTYFSHYDLDIQPQKGLTIIWPAEWTHAHKGNIINSGSKYIITGWLTFPK' A
#
# COMPACT_ATOMS: atom_id res chain seq x y z
N GLU A 1 -22.16 14.68 -10.89
CA GLU A 1 -21.62 14.60 -10.67
C GLU A 1 -21.00 14.60 -9.53
N ARG A 2 -21.18 14.82 -8.70
CA ARG A 2 -20.70 14.75 -7.62
C ARG A 2 -20.86 13.52 -6.95
N THR A 3 -21.78 12.75 -7.15
CA THR A 3 -21.95 11.41 -6.65
C THR A 3 -20.72 10.58 -6.88
N SER A 4 -20.18 10.68 -8.05
CA SER A 4 -18.99 9.91 -8.34
C SER A 4 -17.80 10.36 -7.50
N LEU A 5 -17.72 11.62 -7.16
CA LEU A 5 -16.68 12.07 -6.27
C LEU A 5 -16.79 11.43 -4.90
N SER A 6 -17.99 11.37 -4.40
CA SER A 6 -18.25 10.73 -3.14
C SER A 6 -17.81 9.29 -3.15
N THR A 7 -18.09 8.60 -4.23
CA THR A 7 -17.70 7.22 -4.39
C THR A 7 -16.19 7.08 -4.42
N LEU A 8 -15.50 7.97 -5.08
CA LEU A 8 -14.05 7.93 -5.16
C LEU A 8 -13.41 8.07 -3.81
N HIS A 9 -13.99 8.86 -2.94
CA HIS A 9 -13.43 9.04 -1.61
C HIS A 9 -13.50 7.77 -0.77
N ARG A 10 -14.24 6.76 -1.22
CA ARG A 10 -14.37 5.52 -0.47
C ARG A 10 -13.56 4.39 -1.07
N LEU A 11 -12.69 4.70 -2.01
CA LEU A 11 -11.84 3.69 -2.61
C LEU A 11 -10.48 3.73 -1.93
N PHE A 12 -10.05 2.57 -1.48
CA PHE A 12 -8.77 2.41 -0.81
C PHE A 12 -8.00 1.29 -1.46
N ALA A 13 -6.69 1.43 -1.47
CA ALA A 13 -5.80 0.36 -1.87
C ALA A 13 -5.29 -0.34 -0.62
N PHE A 14 -4.96 -1.62 -0.74
CA PHE A 14 -4.34 -2.32 0.37
C PHE A 14 -3.22 -3.22 -0.13
N MET A 15 -2.32 -3.52 0.78
CA MET A 15 -1.25 -4.47 0.51
C MET A 15 -0.92 -5.19 1.80
N THR A 16 -0.83 -6.51 1.72
CA THR A 16 -0.44 -7.34 2.85
C THR A 16 0.86 -8.03 2.52
N TYR A 17 1.84 -7.94 3.40
CA TYR A 17 3.08 -8.66 3.27
C TYR A 17 2.87 -10.09 3.74
N LEU A 18 3.29 -11.05 2.91
CA LEU A 18 3.12 -12.47 3.23
C LEU A 18 4.33 -13.06 3.91
N ASN A 19 5.43 -12.34 3.94
CA ASN A 19 6.65 -12.81 4.59
C ASN A 19 7.47 -11.63 5.07
N ASP A 20 8.44 -11.93 5.93
CA ASP A 20 9.46 -10.95 6.30
C ASP A 20 10.50 -10.88 5.19
N VAL A 21 11.09 -9.72 5.00
CA VAL A 21 12.18 -9.54 4.04
C VAL A 21 13.42 -9.15 4.82
N GLU A 22 14.52 -9.83 4.55
CA GLU A 22 15.73 -9.63 5.32
C GLU A 22 16.30 -8.23 5.18
N ASP A 23 16.29 -7.71 3.95
CA ASP A 23 16.90 -6.41 3.71
C ASP A 23 16.25 -5.77 2.50
N GLY A 24 15.80 -4.54 2.67
CA GLY A 24 15.15 -3.81 1.60
C GLY A 24 13.68 -4.14 1.45
N GLY A 25 13.14 -3.82 0.32
CA GLY A 25 11.76 -4.16 -0.02
C GLY A 25 10.69 -3.33 0.66
N SER A 26 11.07 -2.24 1.34
CA SER A 26 10.09 -1.39 2.02
C SER A 26 9.17 -0.70 1.04
N THR A 27 8.04 -0.20 1.54
CA THR A 27 7.11 0.61 0.76
C THR A 27 7.21 2.05 1.26
N TYR A 28 7.47 2.96 0.36
CA TYR A 28 7.68 4.36 0.70
C TYR A 28 6.52 5.22 0.21
N PHE A 29 6.01 6.07 1.09
CA PHE A 29 4.96 7.04 0.77
C PHE A 29 5.54 8.44 0.82
N SER A 30 5.72 9.05 -0.34
CA SER A 30 6.46 10.30 -0.43
C SER A 30 5.77 11.48 0.24
N HIS A 31 4.44 11.52 0.24
CA HIS A 31 3.73 12.64 0.87
C HIS A 31 4.03 12.77 2.36
N TYR A 32 4.32 11.68 3.01
CA TYR A 32 4.52 11.68 4.45
C TYR A 32 5.90 11.23 4.86
N ASP A 33 6.77 11.04 3.87
CA ASP A 33 8.13 10.55 4.12
C ASP A 33 8.08 9.33 5.04
N LEU A 34 7.17 8.42 4.72
CA LEU A 34 6.92 7.24 5.50
C LEU A 34 7.42 6.01 4.79
N ASP A 35 8.28 5.26 5.45
CA ASP A 35 8.90 4.08 4.89
C ASP A 35 8.51 2.87 5.75
N ILE A 36 7.79 1.93 5.17
CA ILE A 36 7.23 0.80 5.91
C ILE A 36 7.96 -0.48 5.54
N GLN A 37 8.58 -1.08 6.54
CA GLN A 37 9.33 -2.32 6.35
C GLN A 37 8.39 -3.51 6.25
N PRO A 38 8.68 -4.47 5.38
CA PRO A 38 7.86 -5.68 5.28
C PRO A 38 7.91 -6.47 6.58
N GLN A 39 6.74 -6.92 7.00
CA GLN A 39 6.61 -7.82 8.14
C GLN A 39 5.49 -8.77 7.81
N LYS A 40 5.70 -10.04 8.00
CA LYS A 40 4.69 -11.05 7.70
C LYS A 40 3.39 -10.72 8.41
N GLY A 41 2.32 -10.65 7.65
CA GLY A 41 0.99 -10.37 8.18
C GLY A 41 0.64 -8.89 8.29
N LEU A 42 1.59 -7.99 8.05
CA LEU A 42 1.32 -6.56 8.12
C LEU A 42 0.51 -6.14 6.89
N THR A 43 -0.59 -5.44 7.13
CA THR A 43 -1.43 -4.90 6.06
C THR A 43 -1.39 -3.38 6.11
N ILE A 44 -1.17 -2.78 4.97
CA ILE A 44 -1.21 -1.33 4.81
C ILE A 44 -2.45 -1.00 3.98
N ILE A 45 -3.20 0.00 4.42
CA ILE A 45 -4.37 0.48 3.68
C ILE A 45 -4.18 1.98 3.49
N TRP A 46 -4.38 2.45 2.26
CA TRP A 46 -4.25 3.89 1.99
C TRP A 46 -5.30 4.33 0.98
N PRO A 47 -5.65 5.63 1.00
CA PRO A 47 -6.60 6.14 0.00
C PRO A 47 -6.07 5.94 -1.40
N ALA A 48 -6.94 5.58 -2.32
CA ALA A 48 -6.52 5.29 -3.70
C ALA A 48 -5.80 6.47 -4.35
N GLU A 49 -6.14 7.67 -3.96
CA GLU A 49 -5.53 8.86 -4.52
C GLU A 49 -4.04 9.00 -4.17
N TRP A 50 -3.57 8.24 -3.18
CA TRP A 50 -2.15 8.24 -2.83
C TRP A 50 -1.33 7.31 -3.71
N THR A 51 -1.97 6.60 -4.64
CA THR A 51 -1.27 5.58 -5.41
C THR A 51 -0.03 6.12 -6.13
N HIS A 52 -0.08 7.36 -6.60
CA HIS A 52 1.07 7.96 -7.27
C HIS A 52 2.20 8.30 -6.33
N ALA A 53 1.93 8.34 -5.04
CA ALA A 53 2.89 8.82 -4.06
C ALA A 53 3.61 7.68 -3.34
N HIS A 54 3.46 6.46 -3.80
CA HIS A 54 4.14 5.34 -3.17
C HIS A 54 5.03 4.61 -4.15
N LYS A 55 6.02 3.93 -3.62
CA LYS A 55 6.85 3.04 -4.44
C LYS A 55 7.39 1.92 -3.58
N GLY A 56 7.70 0.81 -4.21
CA GLY A 56 8.39 -0.29 -3.55
C GLY A 56 9.89 -0.12 -3.74
N ASN A 57 10.63 -0.19 -2.67
CA ASN A 57 12.07 -0.09 -2.73
C ASN A 57 12.69 -1.42 -3.12
N ILE A 58 13.93 -1.37 -3.57
CA ILE A 58 14.66 -2.54 -4.03
C ILE A 58 14.84 -3.53 -2.89
N ILE A 59 14.72 -4.81 -3.20
CA ILE A 59 15.01 -5.88 -2.26
C ILE A 59 16.48 -6.19 -2.39
N ASN A 60 17.21 -6.05 -1.28
CA ASN A 60 18.64 -6.33 -1.28
C ASN A 60 18.94 -7.78 -0.94
N SER A 61 18.09 -8.41 -0.16
CA SER A 61 18.29 -9.78 0.26
C SER A 61 16.95 -10.42 0.54
N GLY A 62 16.77 -11.64 0.07
CA GLY A 62 15.53 -12.39 0.27
C GLY A 62 14.53 -12.18 -0.84
N SER A 63 13.30 -12.56 -0.57
CA SER A 63 12.19 -12.43 -1.51
C SER A 63 11.04 -11.76 -0.81
N LYS A 64 10.20 -11.08 -1.59
CA LYS A 64 9.04 -10.39 -1.06
C LYS A 64 7.78 -10.91 -1.73
N TYR A 65 6.84 -11.37 -0.93
CA TYR A 65 5.54 -11.85 -1.41
C TYR A 65 4.46 -10.96 -0.83
N ILE A 66 3.56 -10.48 -1.68
CA ILE A 66 2.49 -9.58 -1.25
C ILE A 66 1.18 -9.97 -1.89
N ILE A 67 0.10 -9.57 -1.24
CA ILE A 67 -1.23 -9.56 -1.83
C ILE A 67 -1.68 -8.11 -1.86
N THR A 68 -2.18 -7.65 -3.00
CA THR A 68 -2.68 -6.30 -3.14
C THR A 68 -4.08 -6.30 -3.69
N GLY A 69 -4.79 -5.22 -3.49
CA GLY A 69 -6.12 -5.08 -4.03
C GLY A 69 -6.73 -3.73 -3.69
N TRP A 70 -8.02 -3.66 -3.92
CA TRP A 70 -8.77 -2.44 -3.71
C TRP A 70 -9.93 -2.73 -2.80
N LEU A 71 -10.25 -1.76 -1.94
CA LEU A 71 -11.39 -1.83 -1.05
C LEU A 71 -12.33 -0.69 -1.39
N THR A 72 -13.60 -1.00 -1.49
CA THR A 72 -14.62 0.00 -1.74
C THR A 72 -15.58 -0.02 -0.58
N PHE A 73 -15.81 1.12 0.04
CA PHE A 73 -16.71 1.21 1.16
C PHE A 73 -17.99 1.91 0.72
N PRO A 74 -19.14 1.25 0.83
CA PRO A 74 -20.40 1.88 0.47
C PRO A 74 -20.72 3.00 1.44
N LYS A 75 -21.55 3.89 0.98
CA LYS A 75 -21.93 5.03 1.80
C LYS A 75 -22.67 4.63 3.04
#